data_a10f3a6bcd390c2a119b6228aafab18e
#
_entry.id   a10f3a6bcd390c2a119b6228aafab18e
#
_cell.length_a   1.000
_cell.length_b   1.000
_cell.length_c   1.000
_cell.angle_alpha   90.00
_cell.angle_beta   90.00
_cell.angle_gamma   90.00
#
_symmetry.space_group_name_H-M   'P 1'
#
loop_
_entity.id
_entity.type
_entity.pdbx_description
1 polymer ?
#
loop_
_entity_poly.entity_id
_entity_poly.type
_entity_poly.pdbx_seq_one_letter_code
_entity_poly.pdbx_strand_id
1 'polypeptide(L)'
;LVVVIQNYALKQYGGDLALGANGIITSVGMLLVMLIIGIAQGMQPIVGFNYGAGQHKRVQDTLWLVIITSTVIMGIGCLCSVLFPEIIARAFTNDPELIEVTANGLRISLLVFVVVGSQISISQFFQSIGIAWKAMFLSLSRQCLFLIPALLTFPHVWGLDGVWYA
;
A
#
# COMPACT_ATOMS: atom_id res chain seq x y z
N LEU A 1 16.58 1.82 2.04
CA LEU A 1 17.10 0.46 1.89
C LEU A 1 16.13 -0.39 1.05
N VAL A 2 14.85 -0.48 1.41
CA VAL A 2 13.81 -1.28 0.70
C VAL A 2 13.74 -0.90 -0.79
N VAL A 3 13.59 0.38 -1.11
CA VAL A 3 13.51 0.89 -2.49
C VAL A 3 14.76 0.51 -3.31
N VAL A 4 15.94 0.51 -2.69
CA VAL A 4 17.18 0.12 -3.39
C VAL A 4 17.17 -1.38 -3.72
N ILE A 5 16.76 -2.22 -2.77
CA ILE A 5 16.66 -3.67 -2.97
C ILE A 5 15.60 -3.98 -4.05
N GLN A 6 14.45 -3.33 -3.98
CA GLN A 6 13.38 -3.49 -4.96
C GLN A 6 13.82 -3.09 -6.37
N ASN A 7 14.44 -1.92 -6.53
CA ASN A 7 14.93 -1.46 -7.83
C ASN A 7 16.05 -2.37 -8.37
N TYR A 8 16.91 -2.88 -7.51
CA TYR A 8 17.94 -3.84 -7.91
C TYR A 8 17.32 -5.15 -8.42
N ALA A 9 16.34 -5.70 -7.69
CA ALA A 9 15.63 -6.90 -8.09
C ALA A 9 14.87 -6.68 -9.42
N LEU A 10 14.15 -5.56 -9.56
CA LEU A 10 13.43 -5.21 -10.80
C LEU A 10 14.37 -5.12 -12.00
N LYS A 11 15.52 -4.47 -11.82
CA LYS A 11 16.52 -4.34 -12.89
C LYS A 11 17.11 -5.68 -13.28
N GLN A 12 17.37 -6.56 -12.32
CA GLN A 12 17.96 -7.87 -12.53
C GLN A 12 17.03 -8.84 -13.26
N TYR A 13 15.72 -8.84 -12.92
CA TYR A 13 14.74 -9.81 -13.42
C TYR A 13 13.85 -9.29 -14.55
N GLY A 14 13.72 -7.97 -14.74
CA GLY A 14 12.83 -7.38 -15.75
C GLY A 14 13.39 -6.18 -16.52
N GLY A 15 14.65 -5.79 -16.24
CA GLY A 15 15.31 -4.70 -16.96
C GLY A 15 14.69 -3.32 -16.74
N ASP A 16 14.91 -2.42 -17.70
CA ASP A 16 14.43 -1.03 -17.61
C ASP A 16 12.91 -0.92 -17.78
N LEU A 17 12.29 -1.85 -18.52
CA LEU A 17 10.83 -1.95 -18.66
C LEU A 17 10.15 -2.21 -17.31
N ALA A 18 10.68 -3.13 -16.49
CA ALA A 18 10.14 -3.41 -15.17
C ALA A 18 10.29 -2.23 -14.20
N LEU A 19 11.38 -1.47 -14.32
CA LEU A 19 11.56 -0.23 -13.54
C LEU A 19 10.52 0.84 -13.93
N GLY A 20 10.26 1.01 -15.23
CA GLY A 20 9.22 1.90 -15.73
C GLY A 20 7.83 1.49 -15.25
N ALA A 21 7.50 0.20 -15.36
CA ALA A 21 6.24 -0.37 -14.88
C ALA A 21 6.06 -0.15 -13.37
N ASN A 22 7.11 -0.39 -12.57
CA ASN A 22 7.07 -0.15 -11.12
C ASN A 22 6.82 1.32 -10.77
N GLY A 23 7.36 2.25 -11.56
CA GLY A 23 7.09 3.68 -11.40
C GLY A 23 5.60 4.00 -11.54
N ILE A 24 4.94 3.43 -12.56
CA ILE A 24 3.50 3.59 -12.78
C ILE A 24 2.69 2.93 -11.65
N ILE A 25 2.99 1.68 -11.30
CA ILE A 25 2.32 0.93 -10.23
C ILE A 25 2.42 1.68 -8.90
N THR A 26 3.61 2.17 -8.56
CA THR A 26 3.85 2.94 -7.35
C THR A 26 3.04 4.25 -7.35
N SER A 27 2.94 4.93 -8.50
CA SER A 27 2.16 6.16 -8.64
C SER A 27 0.67 5.92 -8.40
N VAL A 28 0.11 4.85 -8.97
CA VAL A 28 -1.28 4.44 -8.73
C VAL A 28 -1.49 4.07 -7.26
N GLY A 29 -0.59 3.29 -6.68
CA GLY A 29 -0.63 2.94 -5.26
C GLY A 29 -0.56 4.16 -4.35
N MET A 30 0.31 5.13 -4.65
CA MET A 30 0.41 6.37 -3.87
C MET A 30 -0.88 7.20 -3.90
N LEU A 31 -1.57 7.28 -5.04
CA LEU A 31 -2.86 7.98 -5.11
C LEU A 31 -3.87 7.37 -4.14
N LEU A 32 -3.98 6.05 -4.10
CA LEU A 32 -4.86 5.34 -3.17
C LEU A 32 -4.44 5.57 -1.71
N VAL A 33 -3.14 5.45 -1.42
CA VAL A 33 -2.59 5.67 -0.08
C VAL A 33 -2.83 7.10 0.40
N MET A 34 -2.71 8.12 -0.45
CA MET A 34 -2.99 9.52 -0.10
C MET A 34 -4.45 9.72 0.34
N LEU A 35 -5.41 9.07 -0.31
CA LEU A 35 -6.81 9.11 0.13
C LEU A 35 -6.97 8.54 1.54
N ILE A 36 -6.32 7.40 1.82
CA ILE A 36 -6.38 6.77 3.15
C ILE A 36 -5.71 7.65 4.21
N ILE A 37 -4.55 8.23 3.90
CA ILE A 37 -3.87 9.15 4.82
C ILE A 37 -4.76 10.35 5.13
N GLY A 38 -5.44 10.93 4.14
CA GLY A 38 -6.37 12.04 4.35
C GLY A 38 -7.50 11.69 5.33
N ILE A 39 -8.13 10.53 5.15
CA ILE A 39 -9.19 10.03 6.05
C ILE A 39 -8.62 9.76 7.44
N ALA A 40 -7.47 9.11 7.53
CA ALA A 40 -6.83 8.77 8.80
C ALA A 40 -6.37 10.02 9.56
N GLN A 41 -5.92 11.07 8.88
CA GLN A 41 -5.61 12.36 9.50
C GLN A 41 -6.86 13.05 10.05
N GLY A 42 -8.00 12.96 9.32
CA GLY A 42 -9.28 13.46 9.83
C GLY A 42 -9.76 12.74 11.10
N MET A 43 -9.39 11.48 11.28
CA MET A 43 -9.66 10.71 12.50
C MET A 43 -8.92 11.26 13.74
N GLN A 44 -7.70 11.77 13.57
CA GLN A 44 -6.81 12.13 14.68
C GLN A 44 -7.44 13.08 15.70
N PRO A 45 -8.01 14.25 15.33
CA PRO A 45 -8.62 15.16 16.30
C PRO A 45 -9.84 14.54 16.98
N ILE A 46 -10.64 13.75 16.27
CA ILE A 46 -11.84 13.09 16.79
C ILE A 46 -11.43 12.06 17.87
N VAL A 47 -10.48 11.19 17.54
CA VAL A 47 -9.98 10.16 18.47
C VAL A 47 -9.27 10.81 19.65
N GLY A 48 -8.37 11.77 19.42
CA GLY A 48 -7.62 12.44 20.49
C GLY A 48 -8.53 13.12 21.50
N PHE A 49 -9.52 13.89 21.04
CA PHE A 49 -10.48 14.56 21.91
C PHE A 49 -11.34 13.57 22.71
N ASN A 50 -11.94 12.58 22.05
CA ASN A 50 -12.82 11.61 22.71
C ASN A 50 -12.04 10.67 23.65
N TYR A 51 -10.79 10.35 23.33
CA TYR A 51 -9.91 9.58 24.21
C TYR A 51 -9.59 10.34 25.50
N GLY A 52 -9.22 11.64 25.39
CA GLY A 52 -8.99 12.51 26.55
C GLY A 52 -10.24 12.73 27.40
N ALA A 53 -11.43 12.72 26.79
CA ALA A 53 -12.73 12.83 27.47
C ALA A 53 -13.25 11.50 28.04
N GLY A 54 -12.50 10.38 27.94
CA GLY A 54 -12.90 9.06 28.43
C GLY A 54 -14.03 8.40 27.63
N GLN A 55 -14.36 8.91 26.44
CA GLN A 55 -15.46 8.41 25.59
C GLN A 55 -14.99 7.25 24.72
N HIS A 56 -14.59 6.13 25.32
CA HIS A 56 -13.97 4.99 24.65
C HIS A 56 -14.83 4.38 23.54
N LYS A 57 -16.15 4.40 23.71
CA LYS A 57 -17.06 3.89 22.66
C LYS A 57 -16.93 4.70 21.37
N ARG A 58 -16.96 6.03 21.46
CA ARG A 58 -16.80 6.90 20.28
C ARG A 58 -15.42 6.73 19.62
N VAL A 59 -14.39 6.50 20.40
CA VAL A 59 -13.04 6.20 19.91
C VAL A 59 -13.05 4.91 19.08
N GLN A 60 -13.67 3.85 19.60
CA GLN A 60 -13.80 2.58 18.89
C GLN A 60 -14.66 2.69 17.61
N ASP A 61 -15.80 3.35 17.70
CA ASP A 61 -16.70 3.55 16.56
C ASP A 61 -15.99 4.33 15.43
N THR A 62 -15.22 5.37 15.78
CA THR A 62 -14.43 6.14 14.82
C THR A 62 -13.33 5.29 14.19
N LEU A 63 -12.61 4.48 14.97
CA LEU A 63 -11.59 3.58 14.44
C LEU A 63 -12.17 2.57 13.45
N TRP A 64 -13.28 1.91 13.81
CA TRP A 64 -13.93 0.94 12.94
C TRP A 64 -14.43 1.59 11.65
N LEU A 65 -15.03 2.79 11.75
CA LEU A 65 -15.48 3.54 10.57
C LEU A 65 -14.31 3.80 9.61
N VAL A 66 -13.17 4.25 10.12
CA VAL A 66 -12.00 4.54 9.29
C VAL A 66 -11.39 3.27 8.70
N ILE A 67 -11.30 2.17 9.46
CA ILE A 67 -10.82 0.89 8.94
C ILE A 67 -11.72 0.39 7.80
N ILE A 68 -13.03 0.37 7.99
CA ILE A 68 -13.98 -0.09 6.98
C ILE A 68 -13.88 0.79 5.73
N THR A 69 -13.92 2.11 5.90
CA THR A 69 -13.84 3.06 4.78
C THR A 69 -12.52 2.89 4.00
N SER A 70 -11.41 2.77 4.70
CA SER A 70 -10.09 2.54 4.10
C SER A 70 -10.03 1.22 3.33
N THR A 71 -10.58 0.16 3.92
CA THR A 71 -10.63 -1.17 3.28
C THR A 71 -11.52 -1.15 2.03
N VAL A 72 -12.66 -0.47 2.08
CA VAL A 72 -13.56 -0.33 0.92
C VAL A 72 -12.88 0.46 -0.21
N ILE A 73 -12.24 1.58 0.09
CA ILE A 73 -11.53 2.39 -0.92
C ILE A 73 -10.40 1.59 -1.56
N MET A 74 -9.58 0.91 -0.74
CA MET A 74 -8.50 0.05 -1.26
C MET A 74 -9.05 -1.13 -2.05
N GLY A 75 -10.17 -1.72 -1.60
CA GLY A 75 -10.85 -2.81 -2.32
C GLY A 75 -11.37 -2.36 -3.68
N ILE A 76 -11.95 -1.17 -3.78
CA ILE A 76 -12.38 -0.58 -5.07
C ILE A 76 -11.17 -0.33 -5.96
N GLY A 77 -10.10 0.27 -5.43
CA GLY A 77 -8.86 0.50 -6.17
C GLY A 77 -8.24 -0.80 -6.71
N CYS A 78 -8.20 -1.83 -5.87
CA CYS A 78 -7.77 -3.17 -6.25
C CYS A 78 -8.67 -3.76 -7.35
N LEU A 79 -9.98 -3.69 -7.20
CA LEU A 79 -10.94 -4.21 -8.18
C LEU A 79 -10.79 -3.50 -9.54
N CYS A 80 -10.64 -2.18 -9.53
CA CYS A 80 -10.37 -1.41 -10.74
C CYS A 80 -9.06 -1.84 -11.42
N SER A 81 -8.02 -2.10 -10.65
CA SER A 81 -6.72 -2.50 -11.16
C SER A 81 -6.70 -3.94 -11.71
N VAL A 82 -7.55 -4.81 -11.18
CA VAL A 82 -7.71 -6.17 -11.71
C VAL A 82 -8.57 -6.19 -12.96
N LEU A 83 -9.67 -5.42 -12.98
CA LEU A 83 -10.62 -5.40 -14.10
C LEU A 83 -10.15 -4.56 -15.29
N PHE A 84 -9.49 -3.43 -15.02
CA PHE A 84 -9.11 -2.45 -16.04
C PHE A 84 -7.63 -2.04 -16.00
N PRO A 85 -6.69 -2.97 -15.87
CA PRO A 85 -5.27 -2.64 -15.69
C PRO A 85 -4.67 -1.92 -16.90
N GLU A 86 -5.07 -2.31 -18.12
CA GLU A 86 -4.59 -1.67 -19.35
C GLU A 86 -5.08 -0.22 -19.47
N ILE A 87 -6.32 0.07 -19.07
CA ILE A 87 -6.86 1.43 -19.10
C ILE A 87 -6.07 2.32 -18.14
N ILE A 88 -5.75 1.80 -16.95
CA ILE A 88 -4.93 2.51 -15.97
C ILE A 88 -3.52 2.72 -16.52
N ALA A 89 -2.87 1.71 -17.09
CA ALA A 89 -1.54 1.81 -17.66
C ALA A 89 -1.48 2.82 -18.83
N ARG A 90 -2.48 2.82 -19.72
CA ARG A 90 -2.59 3.76 -20.84
C ARG A 90 -2.75 5.22 -20.42
N ALA A 91 -3.20 5.51 -19.20
CA ALA A 91 -3.23 6.85 -18.67
C ALA A 91 -1.83 7.43 -18.40
N PHE A 92 -0.80 6.57 -18.30
CA PHE A 92 0.58 6.96 -18.01
C PHE A 92 1.54 6.79 -19.19
N THR A 93 1.25 5.86 -20.10
CA THR A 93 2.15 5.55 -21.25
C THR A 93 1.38 5.11 -22.49
N ASN A 94 2.00 5.32 -23.66
CA ASN A 94 1.50 4.81 -24.94
C ASN A 94 2.35 3.63 -25.47
N ASP A 95 3.38 3.23 -24.77
CA ASP A 95 4.25 2.12 -25.17
C ASP A 95 3.55 0.77 -24.90
N PRO A 96 3.29 -0.06 -25.93
CA PRO A 96 2.58 -1.31 -25.79
C PRO A 96 3.27 -2.31 -24.85
N GLU A 97 4.60 -2.43 -24.93
CA GLU A 97 5.36 -3.34 -24.06
C GLU A 97 5.27 -2.92 -22.60
N LEU A 98 5.40 -1.63 -22.34
CA LEU A 98 5.31 -1.07 -20.98
C LEU A 98 3.88 -1.22 -20.43
N ILE A 99 2.85 -1.08 -21.26
CA ILE A 99 1.45 -1.30 -20.87
C ILE A 99 1.24 -2.74 -20.41
N GLU A 100 1.73 -3.73 -21.17
CA GLU A 100 1.56 -5.15 -20.85
C GLU A 100 2.22 -5.51 -19.51
N VAL A 101 3.49 -5.11 -19.32
CA VAL A 101 4.22 -5.37 -18.07
C VAL A 101 3.56 -4.65 -16.89
N THR A 102 3.13 -3.40 -17.08
CA THR A 102 2.43 -2.62 -16.04
C THR A 102 1.08 -3.26 -15.68
N ALA A 103 0.32 -3.73 -16.65
CA ALA A 103 -0.98 -4.36 -16.42
C ALA A 103 -0.84 -5.64 -15.57
N ASN A 104 0.16 -6.46 -15.85
CA ASN A 104 0.45 -7.64 -15.03
C ASN A 104 0.88 -7.26 -13.60
N GLY A 105 1.78 -6.30 -13.47
CA GLY A 105 2.22 -5.82 -12.17
C GLY A 105 1.10 -5.19 -11.33
N LEU A 106 0.18 -4.42 -11.95
CA LEU A 106 -0.99 -3.85 -11.28
C LEU A 106 -1.92 -4.91 -10.70
N ARG A 107 -2.20 -5.99 -11.45
CA ARG A 107 -3.05 -7.10 -10.99
C ARG A 107 -2.50 -7.77 -9.74
N ILE A 108 -1.19 -7.92 -9.66
CA ILE A 108 -0.51 -8.61 -8.56
C ILE A 108 -0.33 -7.67 -7.36
N SER A 109 0.34 -6.53 -7.57
CA SER A 109 0.76 -5.65 -6.49
C SER A 109 -0.40 -5.05 -5.71
N LEU A 110 -1.50 -4.65 -6.38
CA LEU A 110 -2.60 -3.97 -5.71
C LEU A 110 -3.47 -4.90 -4.85
N LEU A 111 -3.38 -6.23 -5.01
CA LEU A 111 -4.02 -7.18 -4.08
C LEU A 111 -3.48 -7.03 -2.65
N VAL A 112 -2.18 -6.79 -2.51
CA VAL A 112 -1.53 -6.61 -1.21
C VAL A 112 -1.89 -5.26 -0.58
N PHE A 113 -2.18 -4.24 -1.39
CA PHE A 113 -2.52 -2.90 -0.91
C PHE A 113 -3.80 -2.82 -0.08
N VAL A 114 -4.73 -3.77 -0.23
CA VAL A 114 -5.95 -3.84 0.59
C VAL A 114 -5.60 -3.92 2.08
N VAL A 115 -4.59 -4.73 2.43
CA VAL A 115 -4.11 -4.87 3.82
C VAL A 115 -3.37 -3.62 4.29
N VAL A 116 -2.67 -2.93 3.38
CA VAL A 116 -1.92 -1.70 3.71
C VAL A 116 -2.85 -0.59 4.18
N GLY A 117 -4.05 -0.46 3.61
CA GLY A 117 -5.03 0.56 4.02
C GLY A 117 -5.44 0.43 5.49
N SER A 118 -5.78 -0.76 5.95
CA SER A 118 -6.12 -1.02 7.35
C SER A 118 -4.93 -0.79 8.28
N GLN A 119 -3.74 -1.19 7.87
CA GLN A 119 -2.51 -1.01 8.65
C GLN A 119 -2.16 0.48 8.84
N ILE A 120 -2.32 1.32 7.79
CA ILE A 120 -2.11 2.77 7.90
C ILE A 120 -3.10 3.36 8.90
N SER A 121 -4.39 2.99 8.82
CA SER A 121 -5.44 3.47 9.72
C SER A 121 -5.14 3.13 11.18
N ILE A 122 -4.71 1.90 11.46
CA ILE A 122 -4.34 1.45 12.81
C ILE A 122 -3.09 2.19 13.31
N SER A 123 -2.09 2.41 12.45
CA SER A 123 -0.89 3.16 12.82
C SER A 123 -1.22 4.61 13.19
N GLN A 124 -2.08 5.27 12.42
CA GLN A 124 -2.55 6.63 12.71
C GLN A 124 -3.39 6.70 13.99
N PHE A 125 -4.20 5.67 14.24
CA PHE A 125 -4.94 5.57 15.50
C PHE A 125 -4.01 5.57 16.72
N PHE A 126 -2.96 4.75 16.73
CA PHE A 126 -2.00 4.72 17.83
C PHE A 126 -1.27 6.04 18.01
N GLN A 127 -1.01 6.77 16.92
CA GLN A 127 -0.46 8.13 17.00
C GLN A 127 -1.46 9.10 17.63
N SER A 128 -2.76 8.99 17.30
CA SER A 128 -3.82 9.86 17.83
C SER A 128 -4.02 9.76 19.34
N ILE A 129 -3.78 8.58 19.92
CA ILE A 129 -3.88 8.36 21.38
C ILE A 129 -2.53 8.51 22.10
N GLY A 130 -1.50 9.05 21.43
CA GLY A 130 -0.18 9.32 22.00
C GLY A 130 0.72 8.08 22.18
N ILE A 131 0.34 6.91 21.64
CA ILE A 131 1.13 5.67 21.77
C ILE A 131 1.95 5.44 20.48
N ALA A 132 2.77 6.42 20.11
CA ALA A 132 3.54 6.43 18.86
C ALA A 132 4.48 5.22 18.69
N TRP A 133 5.00 4.64 19.78
CA TRP A 133 5.88 3.49 19.72
C TRP A 133 5.22 2.24 19.10
N LYS A 134 3.91 2.05 19.34
CA LYS A 134 3.16 0.94 18.70
C LYS A 134 2.99 1.16 17.20
N ALA A 135 2.73 2.40 16.79
CA ALA A 135 2.67 2.76 15.37
C ALA A 135 4.01 2.52 14.68
N MET A 136 5.12 2.92 15.32
CA MET A 136 6.47 2.69 14.81
C MET A 136 6.79 1.19 14.73
N PHE A 137 6.46 0.41 15.74
CA PHE A 137 6.65 -1.04 15.74
C PHE A 137 5.89 -1.72 14.61
N LEU A 138 4.61 -1.36 14.37
CA LEU A 138 3.81 -1.89 13.27
C LEU A 138 4.43 -1.57 11.90
N SER A 139 4.90 -0.34 11.71
CA SER A 139 5.53 0.08 10.45
C SER A 139 6.85 -0.63 10.21
N LEU A 140 7.69 -0.75 11.24
CA LEU A 140 8.99 -1.45 11.14
C LEU A 140 8.81 -2.96 10.94
N SER A 141 7.85 -3.57 11.65
CA SER A 141 7.56 -5.00 11.51
C SER A 141 7.16 -5.33 10.07
N ARG A 142 6.31 -4.52 9.45
CA ARG A 142 5.93 -4.71 8.05
C ARG A 142 7.15 -4.65 7.13
N GLN A 143 8.02 -3.66 7.30
CA GLN A 143 9.19 -3.50 6.43
C GLN A 143 10.27 -4.57 6.68
N CYS A 144 10.58 -4.84 7.94
CA CYS A 144 11.71 -5.71 8.28
C CYS A 144 11.34 -7.19 8.29
N LEU A 145 10.12 -7.56 8.75
CA LEU A 145 9.74 -8.97 8.90
C LEU A 145 9.03 -9.52 7.66
N PHE A 146 8.34 -8.69 6.90
CA PHE A 146 7.58 -9.17 5.74
C PHE A 146 8.21 -8.72 4.43
N LEU A 147 8.38 -7.42 4.20
CA LEU A 147 8.78 -6.88 2.91
C LEU A 147 10.24 -7.24 2.54
N ILE A 148 11.20 -7.08 3.44
CA ILE A 148 12.61 -7.38 3.14
C ILE A 148 12.83 -8.87 2.87
N PRO A 149 12.37 -9.81 3.72
CA PRO A 149 12.51 -11.24 3.42
C PRO A 149 11.77 -11.66 2.14
N ALA A 150 10.58 -11.11 1.89
CA ALA A 150 9.82 -11.39 0.68
C ALA A 150 10.59 -10.91 -0.58
N LEU A 151 11.11 -9.68 -0.59
CA LEU A 151 11.93 -9.16 -1.68
C LEU A 151 13.23 -9.94 -1.92
N LEU A 152 13.77 -10.60 -0.89
CA LEU A 152 14.98 -11.41 -1.03
C LEU A 152 14.69 -12.85 -1.48
N THR A 153 13.50 -13.39 -1.19
CA THR A 153 13.18 -14.80 -1.47
C THR A 153 12.30 -14.99 -2.71
N PHE A 154 11.24 -14.19 -2.86
CA PHE A 154 10.25 -14.36 -3.92
C PHE A 154 10.80 -14.19 -5.34
N PRO A 155 11.70 -13.23 -5.64
CA PRO A 155 12.29 -13.10 -6.97
C PRO A 155 13.09 -14.32 -7.40
N HIS A 156 13.68 -15.07 -6.45
CA HIS A 156 14.41 -16.29 -6.75
C HIS A 156 13.51 -17.45 -7.17
N VAL A 157 12.24 -17.45 -6.74
CA VAL A 157 11.27 -18.52 -7.03
C VAL A 157 10.38 -18.17 -8.24
N TRP A 158 9.92 -16.92 -8.32
CA TRP A 158 8.94 -16.46 -9.33
C TRP A 158 9.48 -15.38 -10.27
N GLY A 159 10.79 -15.09 -10.27
CA GLY A 159 11.37 -14.08 -11.15
C GLY A 159 10.77 -12.67 -10.93
N LEU A 160 10.37 -12.01 -12.02
CA LEU A 160 9.79 -10.65 -11.96
C LEU A 160 8.48 -10.60 -11.17
N ASP A 161 7.61 -11.61 -11.32
CA ASP A 161 6.34 -11.66 -10.58
C ASP A 161 6.57 -11.76 -9.07
N GLY A 162 7.66 -12.42 -8.65
CA GLY A 162 8.07 -12.47 -7.26
C GLY A 162 8.37 -11.10 -6.63
N VAL A 163 8.81 -10.13 -7.42
CA VAL A 163 9.01 -8.74 -6.95
C VAL A 163 7.67 -8.04 -6.74
N TRP A 164 6.66 -8.38 -7.56
CA TRP A 164 5.30 -7.83 -7.43
C TRP A 164 4.52 -8.41 -6.23
N TYR A 165 4.81 -9.67 -5.87
CA TYR A 165 4.21 -10.33 -4.68
C TYR A 165 4.83 -9.87 -3.35
N ALA A 166 6.02 -9.30 -3.34
CA ALA A 166 6.73 -8.84 -2.15
C ALA A 166 6.26 -7.46 -1.69
#